data_39b32742670ed85b3b375751ef5a170a
#
_entry.id   39b32742670ed85b3b375751ef5a170a
#
_cell.length_a   1.000
_cell.length_b   1.000
_cell.length_c   1.000
_cell.angle_alpha   90.00
_cell.angle_beta   90.00
_cell.angle_gamma   90.00
#
_symmetry.space_group_name_H-M   'P 1'
#
loop_
_entity.id
_entity.type
_entity.pdbx_description
1 polymer ?
#
loop_
_entity_poly.entity_id
_entity_poly.type
_entity_poly.pdbx_seq_one_letter_code
_entity_poly.pdbx_strand_id
1 'polypeptide(L)'
;LAIASVFANSAAAEERQEIHRAITVFPPVLYQQGAMDRASFGTTMLPQGVPDMHILAPAPPLSRVIVYAVGSTQFGGWEYMTTVSQASTTGNHGGTQLRVVVQEVGYGGGGTAWMNSAVLPSSANYFTDPFCQTGSYYTACSAGQTVVGFYHYYNLDGYQSGLFKYQNYSLNAGPTLSMQINIL
;
A
#
# COMPACT_ATOMS: atom_id res chain seq x y z
N LEU A 1 9.70 29.25 31.53
CA LEU A 1 9.06 27.89 31.31
C LEU A 1 8.39 27.76 29.93
N ALA A 2 8.51 28.75 29.04
CA ALA A 2 7.86 28.74 27.72
C ALA A 2 8.75 28.28 26.54
N ILE A 3 10.04 28.03 26.77
CA ILE A 3 11.00 27.75 25.68
C ILE A 3 11.01 26.27 25.27
N ALA A 4 10.70 25.33 26.18
CA ALA A 4 10.72 23.92 25.89
C ALA A 4 9.58 23.45 24.95
N SER A 5 8.42 24.12 24.96
CA SER A 5 7.30 23.77 24.09
C SER A 5 7.46 24.19 22.63
N VAL A 6 8.29 25.17 22.35
CA VAL A 6 8.56 25.65 20.97
C VAL A 6 9.47 24.67 20.24
N PHE A 7 10.45 24.08 20.91
CA PHE A 7 11.37 23.12 20.30
C PHE A 7 10.70 21.77 20.00
N ALA A 8 9.79 21.31 20.85
CA ALA A 8 9.07 20.06 20.62
C ALA A 8 8.10 20.16 19.41
N ASN A 9 7.45 21.30 19.23
CA ASN A 9 6.58 21.54 18.07
C ASN A 9 7.37 21.71 16.77
N SER A 10 8.59 22.25 16.83
CA SER A 10 9.47 22.39 15.67
C SER A 10 9.96 21.03 15.20
N ALA A 11 10.43 20.16 16.09
CA ALA A 11 10.88 18.82 15.75
C ALA A 11 9.76 17.96 15.14
N ALA A 12 8.55 18.00 15.69
CA ALA A 12 7.39 17.27 15.16
C ALA A 12 6.92 17.83 13.80
N ALA A 13 7.10 19.13 13.55
CA ALA A 13 6.80 19.75 12.26
C ALA A 13 7.85 19.39 11.21
N GLU A 14 9.12 19.30 11.61
CA GLU A 14 10.23 18.93 10.78
C GLU A 14 10.17 17.45 10.39
N GLU A 15 9.82 16.56 11.34
CA GLU A 15 9.56 15.15 11.11
C GLU A 15 8.37 14.94 10.13
N ARG A 16 7.28 15.70 10.28
CA ARG A 16 6.16 15.68 9.33
C ARG A 16 6.54 16.22 7.95
N GLN A 17 7.41 17.22 7.88
CA GLN A 17 7.92 17.76 6.62
C GLN A 17 8.90 16.79 5.95
N GLU A 18 9.66 16.02 6.72
CA GLU A 18 10.56 14.99 6.22
C GLU A 18 9.79 13.78 5.71
N ILE A 19 8.71 13.36 6.41
CA ILE A 19 7.76 12.36 5.92
C ILE A 19 7.09 12.85 4.63
N HIS A 20 6.71 14.11 4.56
CA HIS A 20 6.13 14.72 3.35
C HIS A 20 7.15 14.87 2.21
N ARG A 21 8.43 15.15 2.53
CA ARG A 21 9.53 15.13 1.56
C ARG A 21 9.85 13.73 1.07
N ALA A 22 9.83 12.73 1.95
CA ALA A 22 9.97 11.34 1.55
C ALA A 22 8.83 10.90 0.61
N ILE A 23 7.60 11.37 0.86
CA ILE A 23 6.45 11.21 -0.05
C ILE A 23 6.65 12.02 -1.35
N THR A 24 7.41 13.13 -1.32
CA THR A 24 7.68 13.97 -2.50
C THR A 24 8.85 13.43 -3.32
N VAL A 25 9.85 12.85 -2.68
CA VAL A 25 10.96 12.14 -3.37
C VAL A 25 10.47 10.82 -3.94
N PHE A 26 9.54 10.17 -3.25
CA PHE A 26 8.79 9.01 -3.71
C PHE A 26 7.30 9.40 -3.72
N PRO A 27 6.84 10.15 -4.73
CA PRO A 27 5.42 10.48 -4.81
C PRO A 27 4.62 9.18 -4.69
N PRO A 28 3.44 9.23 -4.06
CA PRO A 28 2.57 8.07 -3.97
C PRO A 28 2.53 7.44 -5.35
N VAL A 29 2.59 6.12 -5.38
CA VAL A 29 2.51 5.35 -6.61
C VAL A 29 1.23 5.75 -7.29
N LEU A 30 1.33 6.74 -8.15
CA LEU A 30 0.18 7.25 -8.87
C LEU A 30 -0.19 6.16 -9.86
N TYR A 31 -1.31 5.51 -9.60
CA TYR A 31 -2.15 4.70 -10.46
C TYR A 31 -1.59 4.58 -11.89
N GLN A 32 -0.42 3.92 -12.01
CA GLN A 32 0.17 3.72 -13.32
C GLN A 32 -0.69 2.72 -14.09
N GLN A 33 -1.07 3.10 -15.30
CA GLN A 33 -1.78 2.25 -16.22
C GLN A 33 -0.88 1.11 -16.70
N GLY A 34 -0.66 0.12 -15.82
CA GLY A 34 0.10 -1.09 -16.11
C GLY A 34 -0.77 -2.34 -16.03
N ALA A 35 -0.21 -3.47 -16.43
CA ALA A 35 -0.91 -4.76 -16.35
C ALA A 35 -1.34 -5.13 -14.92
N MET A 36 -0.69 -4.54 -13.90
CA MET A 36 -1.00 -4.77 -12.48
C MET A 36 -2.12 -3.86 -11.96
N ASP A 37 -2.39 -2.73 -12.64
CA ASP A 37 -3.50 -1.84 -12.29
C ASP A 37 -4.81 -2.25 -12.94
N ARG A 38 -4.79 -3.24 -13.81
CA ARG A 38 -6.02 -3.75 -14.41
C ARG A 38 -6.81 -4.52 -13.36
N ALA A 39 -8.06 -4.11 -13.16
CA ALA A 39 -9.07 -4.88 -12.46
C ALA A 39 -9.42 -6.15 -13.28
N SER A 40 -8.45 -7.04 -13.48
CA SER A 40 -8.61 -8.21 -14.35
C SER A 40 -9.16 -9.42 -13.62
N PHE A 41 -10.10 -9.23 -12.69
CA PHE A 41 -10.80 -10.38 -12.11
C PHE A 41 -12.28 -10.10 -11.93
N GLY A 42 -13.04 -10.80 -12.78
CA GLY A 42 -14.44 -11.14 -12.54
C GLY A 42 -15.35 -9.95 -12.38
N THR A 43 -15.86 -9.48 -13.48
CA THR A 43 -17.13 -8.73 -13.50
C THR A 43 -18.20 -9.60 -12.85
N THR A 44 -18.29 -9.54 -11.53
CA THR A 44 -19.55 -9.88 -10.89
C THR A 44 -20.45 -8.70 -11.23
N MET A 45 -21.21 -8.84 -12.31
CA MET A 45 -22.28 -7.92 -12.62
C MET A 45 -23.20 -7.85 -11.41
N LEU A 46 -23.20 -6.71 -10.73
CA LEU A 46 -24.27 -6.39 -9.80
C LEU A 46 -25.56 -6.38 -10.61
N PRO A 47 -26.62 -7.06 -10.16
CA PRO A 47 -27.92 -7.00 -10.83
C PRO A 47 -28.38 -5.56 -10.89
N GLN A 48 -28.59 -5.04 -12.09
CA GLN A 48 -29.27 -3.77 -12.28
C GLN A 48 -30.73 -3.95 -11.89
N GLY A 49 -31.19 -3.16 -10.95
CA GLY A 49 -32.60 -2.91 -10.72
C GLY A 49 -33.16 -3.43 -9.40
N VAL A 50 -32.84 -2.74 -8.29
CA VAL A 50 -33.76 -2.62 -7.14
C VAL A 50 -33.69 -1.16 -6.67
N PRO A 51 -34.80 -0.42 -6.63
CA PRO A 51 -34.80 0.93 -6.10
C PRO A 51 -34.75 0.90 -4.58
N ASP A 52 -33.91 1.77 -4.01
CA ASP A 52 -33.91 2.26 -2.63
C ASP A 52 -34.13 1.25 -1.49
N MET A 53 -33.18 0.39 -1.28
CA MET A 53 -32.78 0.04 0.06
C MET A 53 -31.29 0.38 0.19
N HIS A 54 -30.95 1.28 1.13
CA HIS A 54 -29.59 1.47 1.61
C HIS A 54 -29.17 0.24 2.41
N ILE A 55 -29.05 -0.90 1.74
CA ILE A 55 -28.29 -2.03 2.22
C ILE A 55 -26.86 -1.56 1.97
N LEU A 56 -26.16 -1.19 3.03
CA LEU A 56 -24.72 -1.09 3.01
C LEU A 56 -24.21 -2.44 2.53
N ALA A 57 -23.85 -2.53 1.26
CA ALA A 57 -23.28 -3.74 0.70
C ALA A 57 -22.07 -4.11 1.58
N PRO A 58 -21.97 -5.36 2.05
CA PRO A 58 -20.83 -5.76 2.84
C PRO A 58 -19.56 -5.46 2.05
N ALA A 59 -18.54 -4.95 2.75
CA ALA A 59 -17.26 -4.66 2.15
C ALA A 59 -16.75 -5.91 1.37
N PRO A 60 -16.26 -5.75 0.14
CA PRO A 60 -15.82 -6.91 -0.65
C PRO A 60 -14.70 -7.66 0.07
N PRO A 61 -14.72 -9.01 0.05
CA PRO A 61 -13.69 -9.79 0.69
C PRO A 61 -12.32 -9.51 0.08
N LEU A 62 -11.26 -9.70 0.88
CA LEU A 62 -9.89 -9.59 0.41
C LEU A 62 -9.64 -10.64 -0.69
N SER A 63 -9.31 -10.21 -1.88
CA SER A 63 -9.15 -11.05 -3.07
C SER A 63 -7.73 -11.07 -3.63
N ARG A 64 -6.92 -10.06 -3.32
CA ARG A 64 -5.54 -9.96 -3.79
C ARG A 64 -4.67 -9.17 -2.82
N VAL A 65 -3.44 -9.64 -2.64
CA VAL A 65 -2.36 -8.93 -1.93
C VAL A 65 -1.08 -9.10 -2.75
N ILE A 66 -0.44 -7.99 -3.11
CA ILE A 66 0.82 -7.99 -3.86
C ILE A 66 1.74 -6.89 -3.35
N VAL A 67 3.07 -7.05 -3.52
CA VAL A 67 3.94 -5.88 -3.53
C VAL A 67 3.73 -5.17 -4.86
N TYR A 68 3.36 -3.91 -4.78
CA TYR A 68 3.10 -3.07 -5.94
C TYR A 68 4.36 -2.36 -6.41
N ALA A 69 5.12 -1.81 -5.46
CA ALA A 69 6.35 -1.12 -5.76
C ALA A 69 7.33 -1.15 -4.57
N VAL A 70 8.62 -1.07 -4.89
CA VAL A 70 9.71 -0.84 -3.95
C VAL A 70 10.43 0.44 -4.35
N GLY A 71 10.63 1.35 -3.41
CA GLY A 71 11.32 2.61 -3.64
C GLY A 71 12.53 2.75 -2.72
N SER A 72 13.63 3.31 -3.23
CA SER A 72 14.78 3.59 -2.39
C SER A 72 15.63 4.74 -2.91
N THR A 73 16.40 5.34 -2.01
CA THR A 73 17.34 6.39 -2.40
C THR A 73 18.48 5.87 -3.26
N GLN A 74 18.89 4.63 -3.07
CA GLN A 74 19.92 3.99 -3.88
C GLN A 74 19.45 3.72 -5.32
N PHE A 75 18.22 3.22 -5.47
CA PHE A 75 17.61 2.99 -6.78
C PHE A 75 17.24 4.32 -7.47
N GLY A 76 17.03 5.37 -6.68
CA GLY A 76 16.69 6.71 -7.18
C GLY A 76 15.21 6.89 -7.57
N GLY A 77 14.32 6.04 -7.09
CA GLY A 77 12.89 6.12 -7.37
C GLY A 77 12.14 4.85 -7.01
N TRP A 78 11.01 4.63 -7.69
CA TRP A 78 10.17 3.45 -7.56
C TRP A 78 10.48 2.41 -8.64
N GLU A 79 10.69 1.17 -8.22
CA GLU A 79 10.60 -0.01 -9.06
C GLU A 79 9.21 -0.62 -8.91
N TYR A 80 8.45 -0.65 -9.99
CA TYR A 80 7.12 -1.27 -10.02
C TYR A 80 7.23 -2.74 -10.35
N MET A 81 6.52 -3.57 -9.62
CA MET A 81 6.50 -4.99 -9.89
C MET A 81 5.72 -5.27 -11.18
N THR A 82 6.32 -6.02 -12.08
CA THR A 82 5.77 -6.28 -13.42
C THR A 82 4.80 -7.47 -13.43
N THR A 83 4.89 -8.33 -12.42
CA THR A 83 4.03 -9.51 -12.27
C THR A 83 3.64 -9.72 -10.82
N VAL A 84 2.48 -10.31 -10.58
CA VAL A 84 1.98 -10.65 -9.24
C VAL A 84 2.83 -11.71 -8.52
N SER A 85 3.65 -12.44 -9.25
CA SER A 85 4.53 -13.51 -8.75
C SER A 85 6.01 -13.13 -8.75
N GLN A 86 6.32 -11.84 -8.91
CA GLN A 86 7.71 -11.41 -8.87
C GLN A 86 8.32 -11.67 -7.49
N ALA A 87 9.33 -12.53 -7.46
CA ALA A 87 9.93 -13.00 -6.20
C ALA A 87 11.05 -12.08 -5.68
N SER A 88 11.58 -11.21 -6.53
CA SER A 88 12.68 -10.31 -6.19
C SER A 88 12.58 -9.01 -6.96
N THR A 89 13.10 -7.92 -6.41
CA THR A 89 13.38 -6.70 -7.18
C THR A 89 14.42 -7.00 -8.26
N THR A 90 14.41 -6.23 -9.34
CA THR A 90 15.44 -6.31 -10.39
C THR A 90 16.57 -5.34 -10.14
N GLY A 91 16.25 -4.21 -9.52
CA GLY A 91 17.18 -3.19 -9.12
C GLY A 91 17.74 -3.42 -7.71
N ASN A 92 18.88 -2.81 -7.46
CA ASN A 92 19.52 -2.80 -6.15
C ASN A 92 18.90 -1.65 -5.32
N HIS A 93 18.23 -2.01 -4.23
CA HIS A 93 17.59 -1.07 -3.32
C HIS A 93 18.41 -0.90 -2.04
N GLY A 94 18.19 0.20 -1.35
CA GLY A 94 18.90 0.53 -0.12
C GLY A 94 19.11 2.04 0.00
N GLY A 95 20.15 2.44 0.72
CA GLY A 95 20.44 3.83 0.99
C GLY A 95 19.77 4.32 2.27
N THR A 96 19.55 5.62 2.37
CA THR A 96 18.97 6.23 3.57
C THR A 96 17.47 6.02 3.71
N GLN A 97 16.80 5.75 2.61
CA GLN A 97 15.35 5.50 2.58
C GLN A 97 15.03 4.25 1.78
N LEU A 98 14.19 3.40 2.36
CA LEU A 98 13.62 2.22 1.72
C LEU A 98 12.11 2.21 1.99
N ARG A 99 11.32 2.04 0.95
CA ARG A 99 9.85 2.03 0.99
C ARG A 99 9.31 0.84 0.24
N VAL A 100 8.25 0.26 0.77
CA VAL A 100 7.48 -0.79 0.08
C VAL A 100 6.03 -0.39 0.04
N VAL A 101 5.40 -0.58 -1.11
CA VAL A 101 3.95 -0.39 -1.28
C VAL A 101 3.31 -1.75 -1.50
N VAL A 102 2.37 -2.08 -0.63
CA VAL A 102 1.50 -3.25 -0.76
C VAL A 102 0.16 -2.81 -1.31
N GLN A 103 -0.32 -3.46 -2.36
CA GLN A 103 -1.68 -3.28 -2.86
C GLN A 103 -2.55 -4.40 -2.32
N GLU A 104 -3.67 -4.04 -1.72
CA GLU A 104 -4.75 -4.93 -1.32
C GLU A 104 -6.00 -4.64 -2.15
N VAL A 105 -6.58 -5.66 -2.75
CA VAL A 105 -7.90 -5.58 -3.39
C VAL A 105 -8.92 -6.28 -2.51
N GLY A 106 -9.97 -5.56 -2.14
CA GLY A 106 -10.91 -5.95 -1.11
C GLY A 106 -10.52 -5.41 0.27
N TYR A 107 -11.15 -5.94 1.32
CA TYR A 107 -11.00 -5.42 2.68
C TYR A 107 -10.35 -6.47 3.59
N GLY A 108 -9.18 -6.13 4.09
CA GLY A 108 -8.46 -6.91 5.09
C GLY A 108 -8.75 -6.46 6.52
N GLY A 109 -8.64 -7.37 7.46
CA GLY A 109 -8.94 -7.14 8.89
C GLY A 109 -7.77 -6.60 9.71
N GLY A 110 -6.58 -6.53 9.13
CA GLY A 110 -5.37 -6.03 9.80
C GLY A 110 -4.13 -6.76 9.29
N GLY A 111 -3.36 -6.06 8.45
CA GLY A 111 -2.16 -6.61 7.85
C GLY A 111 -0.99 -6.68 8.82
N THR A 112 -0.20 -7.73 8.72
CA THR A 112 1.08 -7.85 9.41
C THR A 112 2.19 -7.89 8.37
N ALA A 113 3.23 -7.10 8.60
CA ALA A 113 4.41 -7.05 7.75
C ALA A 113 5.65 -7.51 8.50
N TRP A 114 6.59 -8.10 7.79
CA TRP A 114 7.89 -8.55 8.31
C TRP A 114 9.00 -8.07 7.38
N MET A 115 10.16 -7.82 7.97
CA MET A 115 11.41 -7.65 7.25
C MET A 115 12.45 -8.59 7.88
N ASN A 116 13.06 -9.43 7.05
CA ASN A 116 14.04 -10.44 7.50
C ASN A 116 13.53 -11.29 8.68
N SER A 117 12.27 -11.74 8.61
CA SER A 117 11.56 -12.52 9.64
C SER A 117 11.20 -11.76 10.92
N ALA A 118 11.63 -10.51 11.10
CA ALA A 118 11.20 -9.66 12.20
C ALA A 118 9.87 -8.98 11.87
N VAL A 119 8.92 -9.02 12.79
CA VAL A 119 7.65 -8.30 12.65
C VAL A 119 7.93 -6.80 12.68
N LEU A 120 7.41 -6.09 11.71
CA LEU A 120 7.48 -4.63 11.69
C LEU A 120 6.45 -4.03 12.67
N PRO A 121 6.80 -2.94 13.35
CA PRO A 121 5.83 -2.23 14.18
C PRO A 121 4.69 -1.67 13.32
N SER A 122 3.52 -1.47 13.91
CA SER A 122 2.37 -0.90 13.20
C SER A 122 2.65 0.49 12.61
N SER A 123 3.52 1.26 13.25
CA SER A 123 3.99 2.57 12.77
C SER A 123 4.82 2.49 11.48
N ALA A 124 5.33 1.30 11.12
CA ALA A 124 6.00 1.13 9.83
C ALA A 124 5.04 1.34 8.64
N ASN A 125 3.75 1.02 8.80
CA ASN A 125 2.72 1.46 7.85
C ASN A 125 2.41 2.94 8.12
N TYR A 126 3.12 3.82 7.43
CA TYR A 126 3.03 5.26 7.68
C TYR A 126 1.94 5.97 6.88
N PHE A 127 1.40 5.32 5.84
CA PHE A 127 0.34 5.88 5.01
C PHE A 127 -0.49 4.76 4.37
N THR A 128 -1.79 4.98 4.26
CA THR A 128 -2.72 4.10 3.56
C THR A 128 -3.59 4.94 2.63
N ASP A 129 -3.59 4.59 1.35
CA ASP A 129 -4.31 5.30 0.30
C ASP A 129 -5.41 4.40 -0.30
N PRO A 130 -6.69 4.77 -0.15
CA PRO A 130 -7.78 4.01 -0.76
C PRO A 130 -7.82 4.21 -2.26
N PHE A 131 -8.17 3.17 -3.00
CA PHE A 131 -8.44 3.27 -4.42
C PHE A 131 -9.82 2.74 -4.80
N CYS A 132 -10.31 3.27 -5.91
CA CYS A 132 -11.57 2.92 -6.53
C CYS A 132 -11.35 2.30 -7.90
N GLN A 133 -12.38 1.69 -8.45
CA GLN A 133 -12.31 1.11 -9.79
C GLN A 133 -13.06 1.99 -10.79
N THR A 134 -12.40 2.32 -11.90
CA THR A 134 -13.00 3.02 -13.03
C THR A 134 -12.75 2.18 -14.30
N GLY A 135 -13.80 1.54 -14.77
CA GLY A 135 -13.69 0.57 -15.87
C GLY A 135 -12.78 -0.60 -15.49
N SER A 136 -11.69 -0.79 -16.22
CA SER A 136 -10.70 -1.85 -15.98
C SER A 136 -9.50 -1.40 -15.14
N TYR A 137 -9.50 -0.18 -14.62
CA TYR A 137 -8.36 0.40 -13.92
C TYR A 137 -8.70 0.77 -12.48
N TYR A 138 -7.69 0.70 -11.62
CA TYR A 138 -7.76 1.30 -10.30
C TYR A 138 -7.31 2.76 -10.37
N THR A 139 -8.05 3.63 -9.70
CA THR A 139 -7.85 5.08 -9.72
C THR A 139 -8.04 5.66 -8.32
N ALA A 140 -7.56 6.88 -8.11
CA ALA A 140 -7.95 7.64 -6.93
C ALA A 140 -9.48 7.73 -6.84
N CYS A 141 -10.01 7.61 -5.62
CA CYS A 141 -11.45 7.70 -5.41
C CYS A 141 -11.94 9.14 -5.59
N SER A 142 -13.01 9.30 -6.33
CA SER A 142 -13.82 10.52 -6.37
C SER A 142 -15.01 10.43 -5.42
N ALA A 143 -15.62 11.56 -5.10
CA ALA A 143 -16.80 11.58 -4.24
C ALA A 143 -17.91 10.65 -4.77
N GLY A 144 -18.46 9.82 -3.89
CA GLY A 144 -19.52 8.86 -4.21
C GLY A 144 -19.05 7.55 -4.84
N GLN A 145 -17.77 7.36 -5.11
CA GLN A 145 -17.24 6.08 -5.55
C GLN A 145 -17.02 5.12 -4.37
N THR A 146 -17.17 3.82 -4.63
CA THR A 146 -16.91 2.78 -3.65
C THR A 146 -15.41 2.42 -3.65
N VAL A 147 -14.79 2.47 -2.48
CA VAL A 147 -13.43 1.97 -2.29
C VAL A 147 -13.41 0.46 -2.54
N VAL A 148 -12.46 0.01 -3.36
CA VAL A 148 -12.32 -1.41 -3.71
C VAL A 148 -11.01 -2.00 -3.19
N GLY A 149 -10.14 -1.19 -2.61
CA GLY A 149 -8.89 -1.65 -2.02
C GLY A 149 -8.01 -0.51 -1.52
N PHE A 150 -6.80 -0.85 -1.11
CA PHE A 150 -5.88 0.06 -0.45
C PHE A 150 -4.44 -0.16 -0.92
N TYR A 151 -3.68 0.94 -0.99
CA TYR A 151 -2.23 0.92 -1.01
C TYR A 151 -1.70 1.19 0.41
N HIS A 152 -0.91 0.29 0.94
CA HIS A 152 -0.25 0.43 2.24
C HIS A 152 1.22 0.73 2.04
N TYR A 153 1.68 1.84 2.58
CA TYR A 153 3.05 2.33 2.43
C TYR A 153 3.86 2.02 3.68
N TYR A 154 4.89 1.19 3.51
CA TYR A 154 5.77 0.78 4.60
C TYR A 154 7.09 1.53 4.56
N ASN A 155 7.46 2.10 5.70
CA ASN A 155 8.78 2.65 5.94
C ASN A 155 9.70 1.53 6.44
N LEU A 156 10.78 1.27 5.68
CA LEU A 156 11.81 0.29 5.97
C LEU A 156 13.18 0.96 6.11
N ASP A 157 13.23 2.23 6.53
CA ASP A 157 14.47 2.94 6.75
C ASP A 157 15.35 2.18 7.76
N GLY A 158 16.65 2.13 7.48
CA GLY A 158 17.61 1.33 8.22
C GLY A 158 17.87 -0.07 7.65
N TYR A 159 16.96 -0.59 6.80
CA TYR A 159 17.24 -1.80 6.02
C TYR A 159 17.87 -1.43 4.69
N GLN A 160 18.79 -2.28 4.21
CA GLN A 160 19.43 -2.09 2.90
C GLN A 160 18.89 -3.07 1.87
N SER A 161 18.55 -4.28 2.31
CA SER A 161 18.06 -5.37 1.49
C SER A 161 17.42 -6.43 2.37
N GLY A 162 16.77 -7.43 1.77
CA GLY A 162 16.26 -8.60 2.48
C GLY A 162 14.86 -9.01 2.09
N LEU A 163 14.31 -9.97 2.82
CA LEU A 163 13.00 -10.53 2.55
C LEU A 163 11.91 -9.72 3.24
N PHE A 164 11.12 -8.99 2.46
CA PHE A 164 9.87 -8.40 2.92
C PHE A 164 8.73 -9.39 2.74
N LYS A 165 7.91 -9.53 3.77
CA LYS A 165 6.70 -10.36 3.76
C LYS A 165 5.53 -9.56 4.27
N TYR A 166 4.35 -9.81 3.71
CA TYR A 166 3.09 -9.26 4.17
C TYR A 166 2.00 -10.32 4.17
N GLN A 167 1.09 -10.25 5.14
CA GLN A 167 -0.06 -11.14 5.26
C GLN A 167 -1.25 -10.37 5.80
N ASN A 168 -2.43 -10.64 5.25
CA ASN A 168 -3.68 -10.13 5.78
C ASN A 168 -4.80 -11.15 5.62
N TYR A 169 -5.82 -11.09 6.47
CA TYR A 169 -7.01 -11.91 6.40
C TYR A 169 -8.20 -11.07 5.92
N SER A 170 -9.15 -11.72 5.25
CA SER A 170 -10.38 -11.06 4.80
C SER A 170 -11.29 -10.72 5.98
N LEU A 171 -11.83 -9.49 6.01
CA LEU A 171 -12.85 -9.10 7.00
C LEU A 171 -14.15 -9.87 6.84
N ASN A 172 -14.52 -10.19 5.59
CA ASN A 172 -15.78 -10.85 5.26
C ASN A 172 -15.50 -12.20 4.62
N ALA A 173 -15.68 -13.28 5.37
CA ALA A 173 -15.63 -14.66 4.91
C ALA A 173 -14.74 -14.92 3.68
N GLY A 174 -13.43 -14.87 3.86
CA GLY A 174 -12.47 -15.03 2.77
C GLY A 174 -11.14 -15.61 3.26
N PRO A 175 -10.20 -15.84 2.36
CA PRO A 175 -8.91 -16.41 2.70
C PRO A 175 -8.02 -15.44 3.48
N THR A 176 -7.03 -16.00 4.15
CA THR A 176 -5.81 -15.27 4.52
C THR A 176 -4.88 -15.28 3.31
N LEU A 177 -4.48 -14.10 2.87
CA LEU A 177 -3.55 -13.94 1.76
C LEU A 177 -2.18 -13.48 2.26
N SER A 178 -1.15 -13.99 1.64
CA SER A 178 0.24 -13.58 1.94
C SER A 178 1.04 -13.42 0.66
N MET A 179 2.03 -12.56 0.72
CA MET A 179 3.00 -12.34 -0.32
C MET A 179 4.37 -12.03 0.26
N GLN A 180 5.41 -12.19 -0.52
CA GLN A 180 6.77 -11.85 -0.14
C GLN A 180 7.58 -11.43 -1.36
N ILE A 181 8.61 -10.61 -1.13
CA ILE A 181 9.59 -10.21 -2.14
C ILE A 181 10.98 -10.11 -1.52
N ASN A 182 11.98 -10.55 -2.23
CA ASN A 182 13.36 -10.32 -1.87
C ASN A 182 13.82 -8.97 -2.45
N ILE A 183 14.17 -8.04 -1.59
CA ILE A 183 14.70 -6.73 -1.96
C ILE A 183 16.21 -6.84 -2.04
N LEU A 184 16.76 -6.55 -3.23
CA LEU A 184 18.21 -6.63 -3.51
C LEU A 184 18.93 -5.38 -3.09
#